data_ecf048dadc72db025f16414eb35d192a
#
_entry.id   ecf048dadc72db025f16414eb35d192a
#
_cell.length_a   1.000
_cell.length_b   1.000
_cell.length_c   1.000
_cell.angle_alpha   90.00
_cell.angle_beta   90.00
_cell.angle_gamma   90.00
#
_symmetry.space_group_name_H-M   'P 1'
#
loop_
_entity.id
_entity.type
_entity.pdbx_description
1 polymer ?
#
loop_
_entity_poly.entity_id
_entity_poly.type
_entity_poly.pdbx_seq_one_letter_code
_entity_poly.pdbx_strand_id
1 'polypeptide(L)'
;MQLRYSFRVYPGAGQRTALARAFGCARVVYNDALRARETARSEGLPFPKTGDLSKTLITEAKQTPGRAWLGEVSAVVLQQSLRDLDTAYRNFFDGLKGKRPRMGAPRYKSRKDTRQAVRFTANARWSITTGGKLRLPKIGDLKVKWSRALPCVPSTVSVVKDSAGRYFASFVVETGPGELLPETTPEIGVDLGIGHFAVLSDGRKVDSPRFLRRAEKRLRKAQRALSRK
;
A
#
# COMPACT_ATOMS: atom_id res chain seq x y z
N MET A 1 13.95 -0.21 14.70
CA MET A 1 12.85 0.66 14.21
C MET A 1 12.37 0.13 12.86
N GLN A 2 11.05 0.14 12.57
CA GLN A 2 10.56 -0.23 11.25
C GLN A 2 10.28 1.03 10.42
N LEU A 3 10.90 1.13 9.25
CA LEU A 3 10.70 2.21 8.30
C LEU A 3 10.03 1.70 7.03
N ARG A 4 9.27 2.58 6.38
CA ARG A 4 8.58 2.27 5.14
C ARG A 4 9.05 3.18 4.01
N TYR A 5 9.61 2.56 2.96
CA TYR A 5 10.07 3.23 1.76
C TYR A 5 9.12 2.96 0.60
N SER A 6 8.59 4.01 0.00
CA SER A 6 7.65 3.89 -1.13
C SER A 6 8.27 4.44 -2.41
N PHE A 7 8.21 3.64 -3.49
CA PHE A 7 8.76 3.97 -4.79
C PHE A 7 7.69 3.83 -5.87
N ARG A 8 7.74 4.69 -6.87
CA ARG A 8 6.89 4.58 -8.05
C ARG A 8 7.27 3.35 -8.86
N VAL A 9 6.26 2.57 -9.32
CA VAL A 9 6.46 1.44 -10.24
C VAL A 9 5.65 1.64 -11.51
N TYR A 10 6.16 1.09 -12.61
CA TYR A 10 5.57 1.24 -13.94
C TYR A 10 5.27 -0.14 -14.54
N PRO A 11 4.13 -0.77 -14.18
CA PRO A 11 3.76 -2.07 -14.72
C PRO A 11 3.35 -1.95 -16.19
N GLY A 12 3.83 -2.87 -17.03
CA GLY A 12 3.37 -3.07 -18.41
C GLY A 12 1.92 -3.59 -18.46
N ALA A 13 1.35 -3.72 -19.66
CA ALA A 13 -0.07 -4.12 -19.81
C ALA A 13 -0.37 -5.48 -19.16
N GLY A 14 0.42 -6.53 -19.44
CA GLY A 14 0.24 -7.84 -18.81
C GLY A 14 0.39 -7.81 -17.28
N GLN A 15 1.35 -7.02 -16.77
CA GLN A 15 1.55 -6.87 -15.33
C GLN A 15 0.40 -6.12 -14.65
N ARG A 16 -0.19 -5.12 -15.33
CA ARG A 16 -1.41 -4.46 -14.82
C ARG A 16 -2.57 -5.42 -14.71
N THR A 17 -2.74 -6.31 -15.70
CA THR A 17 -3.75 -7.38 -15.65
C THR A 17 -3.48 -8.34 -14.50
N ALA A 18 -2.25 -8.81 -14.32
CA ALA A 18 -1.87 -9.70 -13.23
C ALA A 18 -2.09 -9.05 -11.84
N LEU A 19 -1.72 -7.76 -11.69
CA LEU A 19 -1.99 -7.00 -10.47
C LEU A 19 -3.49 -6.81 -10.22
N ALA A 20 -4.29 -6.52 -11.25
CA ALA A 20 -5.73 -6.40 -11.12
C ALA A 20 -6.37 -7.72 -10.65
N ARG A 21 -5.91 -8.87 -11.18
CA ARG A 21 -6.30 -10.19 -10.69
C ARG A 21 -5.90 -10.40 -9.23
N ALA A 22 -4.68 -10.06 -8.85
CA ALA A 22 -4.21 -10.18 -7.48
C ALA A 22 -5.04 -9.33 -6.50
N PHE A 23 -5.36 -8.08 -6.84
CA PHE A 23 -6.25 -7.23 -6.04
C PHE A 23 -7.67 -7.82 -5.95
N GLY A 24 -8.20 -8.33 -7.06
CA GLY A 24 -9.51 -8.97 -7.12
C GLY A 24 -9.60 -10.21 -6.24
N CYS A 25 -8.64 -11.13 -6.38
CA CYS A 25 -8.57 -12.37 -5.60
C CYS A 25 -8.43 -12.08 -4.10
N ALA A 26 -7.53 -11.15 -3.72
CA ALA A 26 -7.35 -10.75 -2.32
C ALA A 26 -8.65 -10.17 -1.71
N ARG A 27 -9.38 -9.35 -2.49
CA ARG A 27 -10.67 -8.80 -2.07
C ARG A 27 -11.72 -9.86 -1.88
N VAL A 28 -11.83 -10.82 -2.80
CA VAL A 28 -12.81 -11.90 -2.70
C VAL A 28 -12.54 -12.76 -1.46
N VAL A 29 -11.29 -13.21 -1.24
CA VAL A 29 -10.94 -14.00 -0.06
C VAL A 29 -11.19 -13.21 1.24
N TYR A 30 -10.88 -11.92 1.28
CA TYR A 30 -11.19 -11.07 2.42
C TYR A 30 -12.70 -11.01 2.70
N ASN A 31 -13.51 -10.78 1.66
CA ASN A 31 -14.96 -10.63 1.78
C ASN A 31 -15.64 -11.96 2.15
N ASP A 32 -15.19 -13.06 1.57
CA ASP A 32 -15.71 -14.40 1.90
C ASP A 32 -15.38 -14.75 3.36
N ALA A 33 -14.18 -14.42 3.84
CA ALA A 33 -13.79 -14.61 5.24
C ALA A 33 -14.58 -13.72 6.20
N LEU A 34 -14.85 -12.47 5.81
CA LEU A 34 -15.70 -11.57 6.59
C LEU A 34 -17.11 -12.13 6.70
N ARG A 35 -17.69 -12.56 5.56
CA ARG A 35 -19.02 -13.20 5.54
C ARG A 35 -19.08 -14.44 6.43
N ALA A 36 -18.08 -15.35 6.33
CA ALA A 36 -18.05 -16.56 7.15
C ALA A 36 -18.06 -16.26 8.65
N ARG A 37 -17.35 -15.18 9.07
CA ARG A 37 -17.34 -14.72 10.46
C ARG A 37 -18.65 -14.06 10.90
N GLU A 38 -19.28 -13.30 10.02
CA GLU A 38 -20.60 -12.69 10.29
C GLU A 38 -21.67 -13.76 10.39
N THR A 39 -21.69 -14.77 9.50
CA THR A 39 -22.60 -15.92 9.54
C THR A 39 -22.41 -16.71 10.85
N ALA A 40 -21.16 -17.07 11.19
CA ALA A 40 -20.91 -17.79 12.45
C ALA A 40 -21.42 -17.01 13.66
N ARG A 41 -21.24 -15.69 13.68
CA ARG A 41 -21.76 -14.83 14.74
C ARG A 41 -23.30 -14.85 14.81
N SER A 42 -23.98 -14.74 13.66
CA SER A 42 -25.45 -14.72 13.62
C SER A 42 -26.07 -16.06 14.02
N GLU A 43 -25.35 -17.14 13.78
CA GLU A 43 -25.76 -18.52 14.12
C GLU A 43 -25.29 -18.98 15.51
N GLY A 44 -24.61 -18.11 16.27
CA GLY A 44 -24.08 -18.45 17.60
C GLY A 44 -22.92 -19.46 17.57
N LEU A 45 -22.30 -19.66 16.39
CA LEU A 45 -21.19 -20.59 16.20
C LEU A 45 -19.85 -20.00 16.66
N PRO A 46 -18.86 -20.85 16.98
CA PRO A 46 -17.50 -20.38 17.32
C PRO A 46 -16.91 -19.52 16.20
N PHE A 47 -16.18 -18.46 16.60
CA PHE A 47 -15.51 -17.56 15.64
C PHE A 47 -14.47 -18.31 14.79
N PRO A 48 -14.59 -18.36 13.46
CA PRO A 48 -13.69 -19.11 12.59
C PRO A 48 -12.26 -18.62 12.68
N LYS A 49 -11.32 -19.55 12.94
CA LYS A 49 -9.89 -19.23 12.99
C LYS A 49 -9.33 -19.00 11.58
N THR A 50 -8.28 -18.20 11.49
CA THR A 50 -7.64 -17.89 10.19
C THR A 50 -7.07 -19.11 9.49
N GLY A 51 -6.60 -20.12 10.25
CA GLY A 51 -6.15 -21.40 9.70
C GLY A 51 -7.26 -22.12 8.95
N ASP A 52 -8.44 -22.25 9.56
CA ASP A 52 -9.62 -22.90 8.98
C ASP A 52 -10.10 -22.15 7.74
N LEU A 53 -10.19 -20.80 7.85
CA LEU A 53 -10.54 -19.95 6.71
C LEU A 53 -9.51 -20.05 5.56
N SER A 54 -8.22 -20.21 5.87
CA SER A 54 -7.19 -20.42 4.85
C SER A 54 -7.35 -21.77 4.15
N LYS A 55 -7.71 -22.83 4.90
CA LYS A 55 -7.97 -24.15 4.34
C LYS A 55 -9.19 -24.10 3.42
N THR A 56 -10.32 -23.62 3.90
CA THR A 56 -11.60 -23.66 3.17
C THR A 56 -11.65 -22.64 2.02
N LEU A 57 -11.27 -21.37 2.28
CA LEU A 57 -11.45 -20.28 1.30
C LEU A 57 -10.27 -20.12 0.33
N ILE A 58 -9.13 -20.79 0.57
CA ILE A 58 -7.98 -20.73 -0.32
C ILE A 58 -7.63 -22.10 -0.86
N THR A 59 -7.35 -23.09 0.00
CA THR A 59 -6.81 -24.38 -0.43
C THR A 59 -7.87 -25.22 -1.10
N GLU A 60 -8.99 -25.47 -0.43
CA GLU A 60 -10.11 -26.25 -0.94
C GLU A 60 -10.85 -25.49 -2.06
N ALA A 61 -11.05 -24.18 -1.89
CA ALA A 61 -11.71 -23.35 -2.89
C ALA A 61 -11.03 -23.43 -4.26
N LYS A 62 -9.71 -23.47 -4.34
CA LYS A 62 -8.96 -23.61 -5.60
C LYS A 62 -9.27 -24.89 -6.36
N GLN A 63 -9.77 -25.93 -5.68
CA GLN A 63 -10.13 -27.21 -6.29
C GLN A 63 -11.54 -27.16 -6.90
N THR A 64 -12.32 -26.13 -6.60
CA THR A 64 -13.67 -25.99 -7.16
C THR A 64 -13.63 -25.23 -8.50
N PRO A 65 -14.44 -25.61 -9.49
CA PRO A 65 -14.50 -24.92 -10.79
C PRO A 65 -14.77 -23.42 -10.66
N GLY A 66 -15.64 -23.02 -9.71
CA GLY A 66 -16.01 -21.62 -9.47
C GLY A 66 -14.92 -20.77 -8.87
N ARG A 67 -13.84 -21.35 -8.31
CA ARG A 67 -12.76 -20.64 -7.60
C ARG A 67 -11.36 -21.05 -8.07
N ALA A 68 -11.22 -21.90 -9.07
CA ALA A 68 -9.93 -22.36 -9.62
C ALA A 68 -9.00 -21.19 -10.00
N TRP A 69 -9.56 -20.07 -10.42
CA TRP A 69 -8.83 -18.82 -10.75
C TRP A 69 -8.03 -18.23 -9.56
N LEU A 70 -8.30 -18.60 -8.30
CA LEU A 70 -7.46 -18.25 -7.16
C LEU A 70 -6.03 -18.82 -7.29
N GLY A 71 -5.84 -19.87 -8.10
CA GLY A 71 -4.52 -20.44 -8.42
C GLY A 71 -3.65 -19.56 -9.33
N GLU A 72 -4.24 -18.60 -10.03
CA GLU A 72 -3.52 -17.67 -10.93
C GLU A 72 -2.67 -16.64 -10.17
N VAL A 73 -2.92 -16.46 -8.88
CA VAL A 73 -2.23 -15.47 -8.07
C VAL A 73 -1.38 -16.13 -6.97
N SER A 74 -0.44 -15.37 -6.39
CA SER A 74 0.38 -15.85 -5.29
C SER A 74 -0.48 -16.18 -4.07
N ALA A 75 -0.33 -17.39 -3.51
CA ALA A 75 -1.03 -17.82 -2.30
C ALA A 75 -0.74 -16.90 -1.10
N VAL A 76 0.47 -16.34 -1.03
CA VAL A 76 0.85 -15.40 0.04
C VAL A 76 -0.03 -14.15 0.02
N VAL A 77 -0.38 -13.63 -1.16
CA VAL A 77 -1.30 -12.47 -1.28
C VAL A 77 -2.67 -12.80 -0.66
N LEU A 78 -3.18 -14.00 -0.90
CA LEU A 78 -4.47 -14.45 -0.36
C LEU A 78 -4.40 -14.63 1.17
N GLN A 79 -3.34 -15.26 1.67
CA GLN A 79 -3.10 -15.41 3.10
C GLN A 79 -2.94 -14.06 3.81
N GLN A 80 -2.24 -13.10 3.18
CA GLN A 80 -2.11 -11.75 3.75
C GLN A 80 -3.44 -11.01 3.81
N SER A 81 -4.39 -11.26 2.89
CA SER A 81 -5.73 -10.67 2.98
C SER A 81 -6.53 -11.19 4.18
N LEU A 82 -6.38 -12.47 4.56
CA LEU A 82 -6.95 -13.02 5.79
C LEU A 82 -6.32 -12.39 7.04
N ARG A 83 -4.98 -12.23 7.05
CA ARG A 83 -4.29 -11.56 8.16
C ARG A 83 -4.68 -10.08 8.30
N ASP A 84 -4.95 -9.41 7.19
CA ASP A 84 -5.47 -8.03 7.22
C ASP A 84 -6.86 -7.98 7.88
N LEU A 85 -7.72 -8.96 7.62
CA LEU A 85 -9.02 -9.09 8.29
C LEU A 85 -8.85 -9.38 9.79
N ASP A 86 -7.93 -10.27 10.17
CA ASP A 86 -7.63 -10.53 11.59
C ASP A 86 -7.17 -9.27 12.31
N THR A 87 -6.28 -8.52 11.66
CA THR A 87 -5.81 -7.25 12.22
C THR A 87 -6.95 -6.25 12.38
N ALA A 88 -7.87 -6.18 11.41
CA ALA A 88 -9.03 -5.31 11.49
C ALA A 88 -9.96 -5.69 12.66
N TYR A 89 -10.23 -6.98 12.85
CA TYR A 89 -11.02 -7.46 14.00
C TYR A 89 -10.30 -7.23 15.33
N ARG A 90 -9.00 -7.51 15.42
CA ARG A 90 -8.21 -7.22 16.62
C ARG A 90 -8.31 -5.74 16.99
N ASN A 91 -8.10 -4.87 16.01
CA ASN A 91 -8.20 -3.42 16.23
C ASN A 91 -9.58 -2.99 16.69
N PHE A 92 -10.63 -3.59 16.14
CA PHE A 92 -12.02 -3.36 16.56
C PHE A 92 -12.25 -3.79 18.01
N PHE A 93 -11.89 -5.03 18.37
CA PHE A 93 -12.07 -5.53 19.74
C PHE A 93 -11.19 -4.81 20.76
N ASP A 94 -9.95 -4.45 20.42
CA ASP A 94 -9.07 -3.67 21.28
C ASP A 94 -9.62 -2.25 21.50
N GLY A 95 -10.29 -1.68 20.49
CA GLY A 95 -11.01 -0.42 20.63
C GLY A 95 -12.23 -0.53 21.56
N LEU A 96 -12.98 -1.63 21.50
CA LEU A 96 -14.10 -1.89 22.44
C LEU A 96 -13.61 -2.08 23.88
N LYS A 97 -12.43 -2.68 24.07
CA LYS A 97 -11.81 -2.91 25.39
C LYS A 97 -11.06 -1.68 25.94
N GLY A 98 -11.08 -0.55 25.23
CA GLY A 98 -10.38 0.67 25.67
C GLY A 98 -8.85 0.63 25.53
N LYS A 99 -8.27 -0.41 24.91
CA LYS A 99 -6.81 -0.54 24.71
C LYS A 99 -6.26 0.38 23.63
N ARG A 100 -7.12 0.97 22.80
CA ARG A 100 -6.81 1.90 21.73
C ARG A 100 -8.03 2.74 21.37
N PRO A 101 -7.88 3.84 20.59
CA PRO A 101 -9.03 4.61 20.10
C PRO A 101 -10.04 3.71 19.38
N ARG A 102 -11.32 3.97 19.55
CA ARG A 102 -12.40 3.19 18.94
C ARG A 102 -12.28 3.15 17.42
N MET A 103 -12.37 1.94 16.88
CA MET A 103 -12.41 1.69 15.42
C MET A 103 -13.70 0.96 15.07
N GLY A 104 -14.26 1.25 13.89
CA GLY A 104 -15.43 0.55 13.37
C GLY A 104 -15.14 -0.92 13.08
N ALA A 105 -16.21 -1.73 13.03
CA ALA A 105 -16.13 -3.12 12.61
C ALA A 105 -15.57 -3.23 11.17
N PRO A 106 -14.91 -4.34 10.82
CA PRO A 106 -14.46 -4.59 9.45
C PRO A 106 -15.63 -4.47 8.46
N ARG A 107 -15.35 -3.90 7.28
CA ARG A 107 -16.34 -3.72 6.21
C ARG A 107 -15.93 -4.49 4.96
N TYR A 108 -16.91 -4.85 4.13
CA TYR A 108 -16.66 -5.44 2.82
C TYR A 108 -15.85 -4.48 1.94
N LYS A 109 -14.84 -5.03 1.26
CA LYS A 109 -14.03 -4.29 0.30
C LYS A 109 -14.74 -4.22 -1.04
N SER A 110 -14.76 -3.05 -1.66
CA SER A 110 -15.39 -2.79 -2.96
C SER A 110 -14.36 -2.79 -4.10
N ARG A 111 -14.81 -3.11 -5.33
CA ARG A 111 -14.02 -2.86 -6.54
C ARG A 111 -13.79 -1.36 -6.78
N LYS A 112 -14.69 -0.53 -6.27
CA LYS A 112 -14.65 0.94 -6.39
C LYS A 112 -13.73 1.60 -5.37
N ASP A 113 -13.12 0.80 -4.44
CA ASP A 113 -12.20 1.36 -3.46
C ASP A 113 -11.05 2.09 -4.17
N THR A 114 -10.82 3.32 -3.75
CA THR A 114 -9.85 4.23 -4.35
C THR A 114 -8.40 3.79 -4.15
N ARG A 115 -8.15 2.89 -3.18
CA ARG A 115 -6.84 2.35 -2.87
C ARG A 115 -6.89 0.84 -2.81
N GLN A 116 -6.18 0.17 -3.72
CA GLN A 116 -6.03 -1.28 -3.73
C GLN A 116 -4.59 -1.64 -3.36
N ALA A 117 -4.41 -2.64 -2.53
CA ALA A 117 -3.09 -3.07 -2.10
C ALA A 117 -3.01 -4.60 -1.94
N VAL A 118 -1.86 -5.17 -2.28
CA VAL A 118 -1.48 -6.56 -1.99
C VAL A 118 -0.09 -6.59 -1.37
N ARG A 119 0.14 -7.53 -0.45
CA ARG A 119 1.38 -7.66 0.30
C ARG A 119 2.06 -8.98 0.02
N PHE A 120 3.37 -8.92 -0.14
CA PHE A 120 4.27 -10.06 -0.29
C PHE A 120 5.24 -10.05 0.88
N THR A 121 5.22 -11.08 1.69
CA THR A 121 6.17 -11.33 2.77
C THR A 121 7.39 -12.07 2.23
N ALA A 122 8.48 -12.19 3.00
CA ALA A 122 9.72 -12.83 2.55
C ALA A 122 9.50 -14.23 1.95
N ASN A 123 8.61 -15.04 2.53
CA ASN A 123 8.27 -16.38 2.05
C ASN A 123 7.53 -16.41 0.69
N ALA A 124 7.13 -15.26 0.14
CA ALA A 124 6.57 -15.17 -1.21
C ALA A 124 7.65 -15.31 -2.32
N ARG A 125 8.93 -15.40 -1.98
CA ARG A 125 10.05 -15.51 -2.93
C ARG A 125 10.11 -14.34 -3.94
N TRP A 126 9.78 -13.14 -3.50
CA TRP A 126 10.02 -11.93 -4.28
C TRP A 126 11.47 -11.46 -4.12
N SER A 127 11.99 -10.71 -5.07
CA SER A 127 13.36 -10.19 -5.03
C SER A 127 13.51 -8.88 -5.80
N ILE A 128 14.60 -8.18 -5.52
CA ILE A 128 15.08 -7.08 -6.36
C ILE A 128 16.17 -7.66 -7.24
N THR A 129 15.99 -7.59 -8.56
CA THR A 129 16.95 -8.12 -9.53
C THR A 129 18.22 -7.25 -9.60
N THR A 130 19.32 -7.79 -10.14
CA THR A 130 20.56 -7.04 -10.38
C THR A 130 20.32 -5.79 -11.25
N GLY A 131 19.34 -5.82 -12.17
CA GLY A 131 18.92 -4.67 -12.97
C GLY A 131 17.95 -3.72 -12.25
N GLY A 132 17.79 -3.82 -10.91
CA GLY A 132 16.94 -2.92 -10.12
C GLY A 132 15.43 -3.09 -10.34
N LYS A 133 14.97 -4.18 -10.96
CA LYS A 133 13.54 -4.47 -11.10
C LYS A 133 13.02 -5.23 -9.90
N LEU A 134 11.78 -5.00 -9.53
CA LEU A 134 11.10 -5.76 -8.49
C LEU A 134 10.45 -7.00 -9.12
N ARG A 135 11.00 -8.18 -8.84
CA ARG A 135 10.43 -9.46 -9.26
C ARG A 135 9.39 -9.93 -8.27
N LEU A 136 8.16 -10.10 -8.75
CA LEU A 136 7.04 -10.59 -7.95
C LEU A 136 6.47 -11.88 -8.53
N PRO A 137 6.16 -12.90 -7.69
CA PRO A 137 5.58 -14.16 -8.16
C PRO A 137 4.23 -13.92 -8.84
N LYS A 138 4.03 -14.57 -9.99
CA LYS A 138 2.82 -14.48 -10.84
C LYS A 138 2.56 -13.09 -11.47
N ILE A 139 3.49 -12.11 -11.31
CA ILE A 139 3.38 -10.76 -11.86
C ILE A 139 4.58 -10.45 -12.77
N GLY A 140 5.77 -10.97 -12.40
CA GLY A 140 7.02 -10.73 -13.14
C GLY A 140 7.80 -9.51 -12.65
N ASP A 141 8.69 -9.01 -13.48
CA ASP A 141 9.71 -8.00 -13.15
C ASP A 141 9.17 -6.58 -13.37
N LEU A 142 8.79 -5.89 -12.31
CA LEU A 142 8.27 -4.52 -12.35
C LEU A 142 9.41 -3.49 -12.41
N LYS A 143 9.30 -2.51 -13.29
CA LYS A 143 10.19 -1.35 -13.33
C LYS A 143 9.92 -0.44 -12.13
N VAL A 144 10.95 -0.24 -11.29
CA VAL A 144 10.90 0.63 -10.10
C VAL A 144 11.70 1.90 -10.38
N LYS A 145 11.16 3.06 -9.99
CA LYS A 145 11.93 4.31 -9.97
C LYS A 145 12.54 4.50 -8.58
N TRP A 146 13.77 4.08 -8.44
CA TRP A 146 14.53 4.26 -7.21
C TRP A 146 14.92 5.74 -7.06
N SER A 147 14.34 6.41 -6.09
CA SER A 147 14.67 7.81 -5.74
C SER A 147 15.72 7.91 -4.63
N ARG A 148 15.96 6.79 -3.95
CA ARG A 148 16.95 6.64 -2.88
C ARG A 148 17.28 5.16 -2.67
N ALA A 149 18.40 4.86 -2.04
CA ALA A 149 18.76 3.48 -1.65
C ALA A 149 17.89 3.00 -0.48
N LEU A 150 17.70 1.68 -0.38
CA LEU A 150 17.17 1.05 0.83
C LEU A 150 18.33 0.86 1.81
N PRO A 151 18.18 1.15 3.11
CA PRO A 151 19.25 1.03 4.10
C PRO A 151 19.62 -0.42 4.38
N CYS A 152 18.69 -1.34 4.22
CA CYS A 152 18.89 -2.77 4.42
C CYS A 152 17.92 -3.61 3.58
N VAL A 153 18.07 -4.93 3.62
CA VAL A 153 17.20 -5.87 2.91
C VAL A 153 15.77 -5.76 3.47
N PRO A 154 14.77 -5.47 2.63
CA PRO A 154 13.41 -5.31 3.09
C PRO A 154 12.75 -6.65 3.43
N SER A 155 12.00 -6.69 4.52
CA SER A 155 11.27 -7.88 5.00
C SER A 155 9.97 -8.14 4.23
N THR A 156 9.31 -7.09 3.74
CA THR A 156 8.06 -7.19 3.00
C THR A 156 7.96 -6.11 1.93
N VAL A 157 7.18 -6.41 0.89
CA VAL A 157 6.81 -5.41 -0.11
C VAL A 157 5.29 -5.42 -0.32
N SER A 158 4.70 -4.23 -0.37
CA SER A 158 3.30 -4.04 -0.73
C SER A 158 3.20 -3.30 -2.05
N VAL A 159 2.44 -3.84 -3.00
CA VAL A 159 2.10 -3.11 -4.22
C VAL A 159 0.76 -2.43 -4.02
N VAL A 160 0.73 -1.13 -4.25
CA VAL A 160 -0.44 -0.27 -4.05
C VAL A 160 -0.80 0.38 -5.38
N LYS A 161 -2.09 0.36 -5.71
CA LYS A 161 -2.68 1.19 -6.77
C LYS A 161 -3.49 2.30 -6.08
N ASP A 162 -3.19 3.56 -6.39
CA ASP A 162 -3.92 4.72 -5.86
C ASP A 162 -5.16 5.07 -6.71
N SER A 163 -5.92 6.07 -6.25
CA SER A 163 -7.13 6.59 -6.93
C SER A 163 -6.85 7.15 -8.33
N ALA A 164 -5.65 7.67 -8.56
CA ALA A 164 -5.21 8.17 -9.87
C ALA A 164 -4.68 7.05 -10.80
N GLY A 165 -4.87 5.78 -10.44
CA GLY A 165 -4.41 4.62 -11.22
C GLY A 165 -2.90 4.42 -11.20
N ARG A 166 -2.17 5.10 -10.33
CA ARG A 166 -0.72 5.02 -10.21
C ARG A 166 -0.34 3.87 -9.29
N TYR A 167 0.81 3.23 -9.59
CA TYR A 167 1.31 2.09 -8.83
C TYR A 167 2.55 2.45 -8.04
N PHE A 168 2.64 1.92 -6.82
CA PHE A 168 3.75 2.11 -5.90
C PHE A 168 4.15 0.77 -5.28
N ALA A 169 5.45 0.56 -5.09
CA ALA A 169 5.99 -0.52 -4.26
C ALA A 169 6.43 0.09 -2.93
N SER A 170 5.87 -0.40 -1.84
CA SER A 170 6.18 0.05 -0.49
C SER A 170 6.91 -1.06 0.26
N PHE A 171 8.18 -0.84 0.54
CA PHE A 171 9.06 -1.77 1.25
C PHE A 171 9.08 -1.45 2.75
N VAL A 172 9.09 -2.49 3.57
CA VAL A 172 9.34 -2.38 5.02
C VAL A 172 10.77 -2.85 5.27
N VAL A 173 11.54 -2.00 5.92
CA VAL A 173 12.91 -2.27 6.35
C VAL A 173 13.02 -2.15 7.86
N GLU A 174 13.88 -2.94 8.46
CA GLU A 174 14.18 -2.89 9.90
C GLU A 174 15.56 -2.27 10.07
N THR A 175 15.58 -1.07 10.64
CA THR A 175 16.81 -0.32 10.90
C THR A 175 17.20 -0.44 12.36
N GLY A 176 18.49 -0.45 12.62
CA GLY A 176 19.03 -0.44 13.98
C GLY A 176 18.74 0.88 14.72
N PRO A 177 18.99 0.91 16.04
CA PRO A 177 18.82 2.14 16.84
C PRO A 177 19.78 3.28 16.46
N GLY A 178 20.88 2.99 15.73
CA GLY A 178 21.90 3.98 15.35
C GLY A 178 21.51 4.96 14.24
N GLU A 179 20.32 4.83 13.64
CA GLU A 179 19.83 5.78 12.60
C GLU A 179 18.90 6.86 13.16
N LEU A 180 18.72 6.93 14.47
CA LEU A 180 18.00 8.02 15.11
C LEU A 180 18.92 9.24 15.14
N LEU A 181 18.40 10.36 14.66
CA LEU A 181 19.07 11.65 14.88
C LEU A 181 19.16 11.91 16.38
N PRO A 182 20.24 12.53 16.86
CA PRO A 182 20.35 12.90 18.26
C PRO A 182 19.15 13.79 18.65
N GLU A 183 18.67 13.60 19.87
CA GLU A 183 17.62 14.47 20.41
C GLU A 183 18.15 15.91 20.42
N THR A 184 17.37 16.82 19.86
CA THR A 184 17.66 18.24 19.86
C THR A 184 16.59 18.94 20.68
N THR A 185 17.02 19.80 21.61
CA THR A 185 16.13 20.65 22.41
C THR A 185 15.58 21.88 21.69
N PRO A 186 16.22 22.39 20.61
CA PRO A 186 15.66 23.53 19.88
C PRO A 186 14.35 23.19 19.18
N GLU A 187 13.33 23.95 19.46
CA GLU A 187 12.05 23.93 18.77
C GLU A 187 11.95 25.12 17.82
N ILE A 188 11.34 24.93 16.66
CA ILE A 188 11.06 25.98 15.72
C ILE A 188 9.59 25.94 15.30
N GLY A 189 8.90 27.05 15.49
CA GLY A 189 7.55 27.26 14.97
C GLY A 189 7.62 27.56 13.47
N VAL A 190 6.68 26.97 12.71
CA VAL A 190 6.55 27.20 11.26
C VAL A 190 5.13 27.64 10.96
N ASP A 191 4.96 28.86 10.43
CA ASP A 191 3.70 29.34 9.88
C ASP A 191 3.72 29.28 8.36
N LEU A 192 2.69 28.67 7.75
CA LEU A 192 2.55 28.54 6.30
C LEU A 192 1.58 29.60 5.77
N GLY A 193 2.05 30.44 4.87
CA GLY A 193 1.26 31.56 4.35
C GLY A 193 1.27 31.70 2.82
N ILE A 194 0.45 32.63 2.33
CA ILE A 194 0.32 32.91 0.89
C ILE A 194 1.41 33.88 0.41
N GLY A 195 1.81 34.84 1.25
CA GLY A 195 2.86 35.81 0.94
C GLY A 195 4.23 35.18 0.87
N HIS A 196 4.61 34.51 1.95
CA HIS A 196 5.77 33.63 2.02
C HIS A 196 5.28 32.18 2.15
N PHE A 197 6.03 31.23 1.61
CA PHE A 197 5.71 29.81 1.75
C PHE A 197 5.75 29.36 3.21
N ALA A 198 6.75 29.81 3.93
CA ALA A 198 6.87 29.60 5.36
C ALA A 198 7.52 30.79 6.04
N VAL A 199 7.09 31.08 7.26
CA VAL A 199 7.74 32.00 8.20
C VAL A 199 8.10 31.20 9.43
N LEU A 200 9.36 31.25 9.84
CA LEU A 200 9.87 30.54 10.98
C LEU A 200 9.85 31.41 12.23
N SER A 201 9.72 30.82 13.41
CA SER A 201 9.70 31.56 14.68
C SER A 201 11.02 32.34 14.96
N ASP A 202 12.11 31.99 14.29
CA ASP A 202 13.39 32.71 14.32
C ASP A 202 13.46 33.91 13.35
N GLY A 203 12.35 34.25 12.68
CA GLY A 203 12.22 35.34 11.74
C GLY A 203 12.64 35.03 10.31
N ARG A 204 13.15 33.83 10.01
CA ARG A 204 13.46 33.41 8.63
C ARG A 204 12.20 33.28 7.81
N LYS A 205 12.26 33.79 6.58
CA LYS A 205 11.16 33.71 5.61
C LYS A 205 11.58 32.86 4.41
N VAL A 206 10.76 31.89 4.06
CA VAL A 206 10.95 31.05 2.88
C VAL A 206 9.96 31.50 1.82
N ASP A 207 10.47 31.96 0.69
CA ASP A 207 9.62 32.43 -0.41
C ASP A 207 8.95 31.28 -1.15
N SER A 208 7.73 31.55 -1.65
CA SER A 208 7.04 30.58 -2.49
C SER A 208 7.75 30.44 -3.84
N PRO A 209 8.18 29.23 -4.24
CA PRO A 209 8.88 29.01 -5.51
C PRO A 209 8.00 29.22 -6.74
N ARG A 210 6.68 29.37 -6.56
CA ARG A 210 5.66 29.68 -7.60
C ARG A 210 5.82 28.85 -8.87
N PHE A 211 6.06 27.55 -8.73
CA PHE A 211 6.33 26.62 -9.85
C PHE A 211 5.24 26.66 -10.93
N LEU A 212 3.97 26.69 -10.53
CA LEU A 212 2.86 26.75 -11.47
C LEU A 212 2.91 28.02 -12.32
N ARG A 213 3.06 29.21 -11.71
CA ARG A 213 3.16 30.50 -12.44
C ARG A 213 4.33 30.52 -13.42
N ARG A 214 5.48 29.92 -13.03
CA ARG A 214 6.65 29.81 -13.92
C ARG A 214 6.36 28.89 -15.11
N ALA A 215 5.69 27.75 -14.87
CA ALA A 215 5.29 26.82 -15.91
C ALA A 215 4.27 27.44 -16.88
N GLU A 216 3.24 28.10 -16.38
CA GLU A 216 2.26 28.84 -17.19
C GLU A 216 2.90 29.94 -18.04
N LYS A 217 3.84 30.71 -17.47
CA LYS A 217 4.56 31.74 -18.25
C LYS A 217 5.35 31.12 -19.41
N ARG A 218 6.03 29.97 -19.15
CA ARG A 218 6.76 29.24 -20.20
C ARG A 218 5.82 28.70 -21.28
N LEU A 219 4.69 28.12 -20.86
CA LEU A 219 3.68 27.59 -21.77
C LEU A 219 3.12 28.69 -22.67
N ARG A 220 2.69 29.82 -22.12
CA ARG A 220 2.19 31.00 -22.88
C ARG A 220 3.23 31.52 -23.88
N LYS A 221 4.54 31.55 -23.48
CA LYS A 221 5.61 31.94 -24.39
C LYS A 221 5.74 30.96 -25.56
N ALA A 222 5.70 29.67 -25.29
CA ALA A 222 5.79 28.62 -26.33
C ALA A 222 4.58 28.65 -27.27
N GLN A 223 3.37 28.81 -26.74
CA GLN A 223 2.14 28.94 -27.54
C GLN A 223 2.18 30.17 -28.47
N ARG A 224 2.63 31.33 -27.96
CA ARG A 224 2.78 32.54 -28.80
C ARG A 224 3.84 32.36 -29.90
N ALA A 225 4.93 31.64 -29.62
CA ALA A 225 5.95 31.34 -30.62
C ALA A 225 5.41 30.41 -31.71
N LEU A 226 4.59 29.42 -31.34
CA LEU A 226 3.95 28.49 -32.26
C LEU A 226 2.92 29.21 -33.15
N SER A 227 2.11 30.11 -32.58
CA SER A 227 1.10 30.87 -33.34
C SER A 227 1.64 31.90 -34.32
N ARG A 228 2.96 32.21 -34.27
CA ARG A 228 3.62 33.13 -35.18
C ARG A 228 4.32 32.43 -36.35
N LYS A 229 4.32 31.11 -36.38
CA LYS A 229 4.79 30.29 -37.48
C LYS A 229 3.66 29.94 -38.47
#